data_8ab2e74ea6ae30602921f447d92146fc
#
_entry.id   8ab2e74ea6ae30602921f447d92146fc
#
_cell.length_a   1.000
_cell.length_b   1.000
_cell.length_c   1.000
_cell.angle_alpha   90.00
_cell.angle_beta   90.00
_cell.angle_gamma   90.00
#
_symmetry.space_group_name_H-M   'P 1'
#
loop_
_entity.id
_entity.type
_entity.pdbx_description
1 polymer ?
#
loop_
_entity_poly.entity_id
_entity_poly.type
_entity_poly.pdbx_seq_one_letter_code
_entity_poly.pdbx_strand_id
1 'polypeptide(L)'
;TFAQNSISGIVTDSNNQPIPGANIKIVGDSSGTITNLDGSFTLQSSKKPPFVIEVSSVGFTSQKISVSSASQKIAVKLLDEENKLDEIVVSASRTPERVLESPVTIERMGIAEIKKTASPSFYDGLENMKEVQMNTSSMSFKSINTRGFATVANTRFMQLVDGMDNSSPLLNFVLGNLIGVSEIDVQSVELLPGASSALYGANAFNGILFMTSKSPFTSEGIRAYAKFGQTSQKAAGTNDYVDYGVRMAKAFNKYIAGKANFAYMRGTEWHAVNYDDKTVAGRDRTHYGYDGINVYGDEVATVIGAPTLPSDKVSRTGYNEVDLTDNKVSNT
;
A
#
# COMPACT_ATOMS: atom_id res chain seq x y z
N THR A 1 4.04 -53.96 3.51
CA THR A 1 3.15 -52.88 4.06
C THR A 1 3.92 -52.16 5.14
N PHE A 2 4.40 -50.95 4.85
CA PHE A 2 4.96 -50.07 5.89
C PHE A 2 3.80 -49.57 6.73
N ALA A 3 3.82 -49.79 8.03
CA ALA A 3 2.83 -49.23 8.96
C ALA A 3 2.99 -47.71 8.96
N GLN A 4 2.04 -47.02 8.39
CA GLN A 4 1.98 -45.57 8.36
C GLN A 4 1.42 -45.10 9.71
N ASN A 5 2.19 -44.32 10.46
CA ASN A 5 1.74 -43.75 11.71
C ASN A 5 0.74 -42.60 11.40
N SER A 6 -0.40 -42.65 12.03
CA SER A 6 -1.44 -41.64 11.90
C SER A 6 -1.59 -40.85 13.21
N ILE A 7 -1.34 -39.55 13.17
CA ILE A 7 -1.42 -38.66 14.32
C ILE A 7 -2.59 -37.72 14.07
N SER A 8 -3.48 -37.59 15.04
CA SER A 8 -4.64 -36.69 14.96
C SER A 8 -4.61 -35.64 16.05
N GLY A 9 -5.22 -34.52 15.76
CA GLY A 9 -5.34 -33.41 16.71
C GLY A 9 -6.33 -32.37 16.31
N ILE A 10 -6.41 -31.31 17.11
CA ILE A 10 -7.22 -30.13 16.87
C ILE A 10 -6.38 -28.86 17.12
N VAL A 11 -6.58 -27.86 16.28
CA VAL A 11 -5.95 -26.55 16.40
C VAL A 11 -7.03 -25.51 16.67
N THR A 12 -6.86 -24.74 17.74
CA THR A 12 -7.78 -23.67 18.16
C THR A 12 -7.02 -22.37 18.43
N ASP A 13 -7.74 -21.26 18.44
CA ASP A 13 -7.24 -19.96 18.88
C ASP A 13 -7.28 -19.78 20.40
N SER A 14 -6.91 -18.57 20.88
CA SER A 14 -6.98 -18.17 22.28
C SER A 14 -8.39 -18.26 22.89
N ASN A 15 -9.44 -18.18 22.09
CA ASN A 15 -10.86 -18.24 22.49
C ASN A 15 -11.48 -19.65 22.31
N ASN A 16 -10.64 -20.67 22.02
CA ASN A 16 -11.05 -22.04 21.70
C ASN A 16 -11.89 -22.16 20.42
N GLN A 17 -11.81 -21.19 19.51
CA GLN A 17 -12.42 -21.29 18.18
C GLN A 17 -11.52 -22.13 17.27
N PRO A 18 -12.06 -23.03 16.44
CA PRO A 18 -11.27 -23.83 15.52
C PRO A 18 -10.58 -22.95 14.47
N ILE A 19 -9.32 -23.29 14.15
CA ILE A 19 -8.56 -22.61 13.09
C ILE A 19 -8.52 -23.51 11.85
N PRO A 20 -9.32 -23.22 10.81
CA PRO A 20 -9.27 -23.97 9.55
C PRO A 20 -8.07 -23.55 8.72
N GLY A 21 -7.51 -24.50 7.95
CA GLY A 21 -6.38 -24.23 7.04
C GLY A 21 -5.05 -23.98 7.74
N ALA A 22 -4.92 -24.24 9.04
CA ALA A 22 -3.63 -24.21 9.71
C ALA A 22 -2.71 -25.30 9.15
N ASN A 23 -1.46 -24.94 8.89
CA ASN A 23 -0.46 -25.82 8.32
C ASN A 23 0.27 -26.60 9.44
N ILE A 24 0.31 -27.91 9.32
CA ILE A 24 1.03 -28.81 10.23
C ILE A 24 2.15 -29.49 9.43
N LYS A 25 3.39 -29.27 9.83
CA LYS A 25 4.57 -29.80 9.14
C LYS A 25 5.50 -30.52 10.12
N ILE A 26 6.08 -31.63 9.72
CA ILE A 26 7.13 -32.28 10.50
C ILE A 26 8.45 -31.54 10.29
N VAL A 27 9.10 -31.15 11.38
CA VAL A 27 10.36 -30.42 11.31
C VAL A 27 11.44 -31.35 10.74
N GLY A 28 12.06 -30.92 9.64
CA GLY A 28 13.07 -31.70 8.93
C GLY A 28 12.53 -32.80 8.01
N ASP A 29 11.24 -32.71 7.62
CA ASP A 29 10.61 -33.61 6.66
C ASP A 29 9.71 -32.83 5.71
N SER A 30 9.40 -33.41 4.56
CA SER A 30 8.43 -32.82 3.59
C SER A 30 6.99 -33.22 3.92
N SER A 31 6.75 -34.08 4.88
CA SER A 31 5.40 -34.50 5.28
C SER A 31 4.68 -33.44 6.05
N GLY A 32 3.45 -33.15 5.65
CA GLY A 32 2.57 -32.14 6.26
C GLY A 32 1.10 -32.37 5.95
N THR A 33 0.25 -31.66 6.64
CA THR A 33 -1.20 -31.64 6.44
C THR A 33 -1.76 -30.27 6.82
N ILE A 34 -3.03 -30.02 6.52
CA ILE A 34 -3.76 -28.82 6.94
C ILE A 34 -4.97 -29.19 7.78
N THR A 35 -5.44 -28.28 8.63
CA THR A 35 -6.66 -28.47 9.42
C THR A 35 -7.91 -28.35 8.57
N ASN A 36 -8.92 -29.12 8.90
CA ASN A 36 -10.28 -29.05 8.37
C ASN A 36 -11.03 -27.79 8.90
N LEU A 37 -12.28 -27.61 8.49
CA LEU A 37 -13.12 -26.50 8.92
C LEU A 37 -13.41 -26.49 10.45
N ASP A 38 -13.38 -27.63 11.07
CA ASP A 38 -13.54 -27.83 12.53
C ASP A 38 -12.22 -27.73 13.30
N GLY A 39 -11.13 -27.35 12.66
CA GLY A 39 -9.79 -27.28 13.24
C GLY A 39 -9.12 -28.64 13.44
N SER A 40 -9.76 -29.76 13.10
CA SER A 40 -9.20 -31.09 13.20
C SER A 40 -8.15 -31.36 12.11
N PHE A 41 -7.15 -32.20 12.42
CA PHE A 41 -6.20 -32.65 11.43
C PHE A 41 -5.81 -34.13 11.63
N THR A 42 -5.38 -34.72 10.55
CA THR A 42 -4.75 -36.07 10.56
C THR A 42 -3.48 -36.01 9.75
N LEU A 43 -2.35 -36.23 10.40
CA LEU A 43 -1.02 -36.26 9.81
C LEU A 43 -0.56 -37.71 9.65
N GLN A 44 -0.30 -38.10 8.42
CA GLN A 44 0.29 -39.40 8.10
C GLN A 44 1.80 -39.26 7.92
N SER A 45 2.57 -40.10 8.57
CA SER A 45 4.03 -40.10 8.50
C SER A 45 4.63 -41.48 8.50
N SER A 46 5.66 -41.67 7.69
CA SER A 46 6.53 -42.83 7.74
C SER A 46 7.56 -42.78 8.87
N LYS A 47 7.76 -41.58 9.45
CA LYS A 47 8.70 -41.32 10.54
C LYS A 47 8.12 -41.83 11.87
N LYS A 48 8.91 -42.59 12.62
CA LYS A 48 8.51 -43.07 13.95
C LYS A 48 8.75 -41.97 15.00
N PRO A 49 7.83 -41.78 15.96
CA PRO A 49 8.10 -40.92 17.11
C PRO A 49 9.37 -41.33 17.88
N PRO A 50 10.10 -40.41 18.55
CA PRO A 50 9.73 -39.02 18.73
C PRO A 50 10.14 -38.10 17.57
N PHE A 51 9.30 -37.14 17.25
CA PHE A 51 9.61 -36.04 16.29
C PHE A 51 8.86 -34.76 16.69
N VAL A 52 9.24 -33.65 16.08
CA VAL A 52 8.61 -32.32 16.33
C VAL A 52 7.76 -31.95 15.13
N ILE A 53 6.53 -31.55 15.41
CA ILE A 53 5.67 -30.87 14.42
C ILE A 53 5.69 -29.37 14.67
N GLU A 54 5.63 -28.61 13.60
CA GLU A 54 5.43 -27.17 13.59
C GLU A 54 4.02 -26.89 13.08
N VAL A 55 3.24 -26.17 13.89
CA VAL A 55 1.87 -25.75 13.55
C VAL A 55 1.88 -24.25 13.34
N SER A 56 1.42 -23.80 12.18
CA SER A 56 1.40 -22.38 11.80
C SER A 56 0.10 -22.01 11.09
N SER A 57 -0.38 -20.80 11.33
CA SER A 57 -1.50 -20.19 10.60
C SER A 57 -1.26 -18.71 10.45
N VAL A 58 -1.87 -18.11 9.42
CA VAL A 58 -1.73 -16.68 9.15
C VAL A 58 -2.42 -15.89 10.28
N GLY A 59 -1.70 -14.98 10.92
CA GLY A 59 -2.19 -14.19 12.05
C GLY A 59 -1.99 -14.84 13.42
N PHE A 60 -1.28 -15.98 13.49
CA PHE A 60 -1.00 -16.69 14.73
C PHE A 60 0.49 -16.97 14.88
N THR A 61 0.96 -16.98 16.12
CA THR A 61 2.33 -17.38 16.46
C THR A 61 2.51 -18.88 16.25
N SER A 62 3.50 -19.28 15.45
CA SER A 62 3.82 -20.68 15.19
C SER A 62 4.24 -21.41 16.46
N GLN A 63 3.78 -22.65 16.64
CA GLN A 63 4.16 -23.49 17.77
C GLN A 63 4.84 -24.79 17.32
N LYS A 64 5.87 -25.17 18.07
CA LYS A 64 6.57 -26.47 17.90
C LYS A 64 6.17 -27.43 19.03
N ILE A 65 5.70 -28.62 18.65
CA ILE A 65 5.15 -29.59 19.57
C ILE A 65 5.87 -30.92 19.36
N SER A 66 6.36 -31.53 20.46
CA SER A 66 6.99 -32.84 20.45
C SER A 66 5.91 -33.93 20.45
N VAL A 67 6.01 -34.83 19.50
CA VAL A 67 5.15 -36.01 19.37
C VAL A 67 5.92 -37.20 19.87
N SER A 68 5.49 -37.78 20.99
CA SER A 68 6.16 -38.90 21.65
C SER A 68 5.61 -40.27 21.27
N SER A 69 4.34 -40.31 20.80
CA SER A 69 3.65 -41.57 20.44
C SER A 69 2.72 -41.35 19.24
N ALA A 70 2.57 -42.38 18.43
CA ALA A 70 1.66 -42.35 17.26
C ALA A 70 0.17 -42.31 17.64
N SER A 71 -0.20 -42.67 18.86
CA SER A 71 -1.58 -42.62 19.37
C SER A 71 -1.89 -41.37 20.19
N GLN A 72 -0.95 -40.42 20.28
CA GLN A 72 -1.14 -39.17 21.00
C GLN A 72 -2.16 -38.27 20.29
N LYS A 73 -3.23 -37.87 20.99
CA LYS A 73 -4.10 -36.80 20.53
C LYS A 73 -3.44 -35.46 20.84
N ILE A 74 -3.29 -34.61 19.84
CA ILE A 74 -2.61 -33.34 19.96
C ILE A 74 -3.65 -32.22 19.99
N ALA A 75 -3.69 -31.44 21.07
CA ALA A 75 -4.44 -30.17 21.13
C ALA A 75 -3.43 -29.03 21.05
N VAL A 76 -3.59 -28.19 20.06
CA VAL A 76 -2.75 -27.02 19.81
C VAL A 76 -3.57 -25.78 20.01
N LYS A 77 -3.13 -24.89 20.86
CA LYS A 77 -3.73 -23.58 21.04
C LYS A 77 -2.77 -22.53 20.48
N LEU A 78 -3.05 -22.02 19.29
CA LEU A 78 -2.28 -20.92 18.72
C LEU A 78 -2.69 -19.60 19.37
N LEU A 79 -1.70 -18.81 19.70
CA LEU A 79 -1.93 -17.44 20.19
C LEU A 79 -1.99 -16.50 19.00
N ASP A 80 -2.91 -15.54 19.06
CA ASP A 80 -2.97 -14.48 18.09
C ASP A 80 -1.60 -13.76 18.06
N GLU A 81 -1.14 -13.41 16.87
CA GLU A 81 0.10 -12.66 16.71
C GLU A 81 -0.16 -11.19 17.12
N GLU A 82 -0.34 -10.97 18.43
CA GLU A 82 -0.45 -9.64 19.03
C GLU A 82 0.94 -8.99 19.15
N ASN A 83 1.56 -8.65 18.02
CA ASN A 83 2.86 -7.98 18.01
C ASN A 83 2.78 -6.47 17.76
N LYS A 84 1.70 -5.79 18.17
CA LYS A 84 1.68 -4.32 18.13
C LYS A 84 2.58 -3.66 19.18
N LEU A 85 2.88 -4.35 20.28
CA LEU A 85 3.65 -3.79 21.40
C LEU A 85 5.17 -3.93 21.25
N ASP A 86 5.62 -4.93 20.46
CA ASP A 86 7.05 -5.16 20.18
C ASP A 86 7.46 -4.71 18.77
N GLU A 87 6.61 -3.94 18.12
CA GLU A 87 6.85 -3.48 16.76
C GLU A 87 8.03 -2.51 16.72
N ILE A 88 9.03 -2.85 15.92
CA ILE A 88 10.25 -2.05 15.77
C ILE A 88 10.01 -1.01 14.69
N VAL A 89 10.32 0.24 15.00
CA VAL A 89 10.29 1.38 14.09
C VAL A 89 11.68 2.01 13.98
N VAL A 90 11.94 2.70 12.91
CA VAL A 90 13.22 3.41 12.68
C VAL A 90 13.05 4.90 12.43
N SER A 91 11.80 5.35 12.34
CA SER A 91 11.46 6.71 11.91
C SER A 91 11.80 7.79 12.94
N ALA A 92 11.72 7.49 14.24
CA ALA A 92 11.88 8.51 15.28
C ALA A 92 13.35 8.87 15.58
N SER A 93 14.23 7.88 15.59
CA SER A 93 15.63 8.07 16.03
C SER A 93 16.67 7.68 14.99
N ARG A 94 16.25 7.21 13.81
CA ARG A 94 17.07 6.57 12.78
C ARG A 94 17.74 5.27 13.21
N THR A 95 17.39 4.77 14.39
CA THR A 95 17.83 3.48 14.92
C THR A 95 16.61 2.62 15.21
N PRO A 96 16.71 1.30 15.07
CA PRO A 96 15.61 0.42 15.43
C PRO A 96 15.25 0.56 16.91
N GLU A 97 14.02 0.94 17.20
CA GLU A 97 13.50 1.06 18.57
C GLU A 97 12.06 0.53 18.61
N ARG A 98 11.55 0.25 19.80
CA ARG A 98 10.15 -0.16 19.95
C ARG A 98 9.25 1.07 19.87
N VAL A 99 8.06 0.92 19.27
CA VAL A 99 7.07 2.01 19.16
C VAL A 99 6.79 2.66 20.52
N LEU A 100 6.69 1.86 21.58
CA LEU A 100 6.41 2.36 22.94
C LEU A 100 7.60 3.09 23.60
N GLU A 101 8.80 2.88 23.12
CA GLU A 101 10.02 3.54 23.63
C GLU A 101 10.30 4.85 22.89
N SER A 102 9.62 5.06 21.76
CA SER A 102 9.79 6.27 20.96
C SER A 102 9.27 7.52 21.70
N PRO A 103 10.06 8.59 21.77
CA PRO A 103 9.65 9.84 22.38
C PRO A 103 8.61 10.62 21.58
N VAL A 104 8.30 10.18 20.37
CA VAL A 104 7.36 10.82 19.44
C VAL A 104 6.26 9.85 19.00
N THR A 105 5.11 10.38 18.68
CA THR A 105 4.01 9.57 18.14
C THR A 105 4.38 9.06 16.76
N ILE A 106 4.32 7.74 16.58
CA ILE A 106 4.52 7.08 15.29
C ILE A 106 3.28 6.25 15.01
N GLU A 107 2.71 6.43 13.82
CA GLU A 107 1.69 5.55 13.30
C GLU A 107 2.34 4.59 12.31
N ARG A 108 1.97 3.32 12.35
CA ARG A 108 2.56 2.29 11.49
C ARG A 108 1.49 1.44 10.84
N MET A 109 1.72 1.10 9.58
CA MET A 109 0.94 0.15 8.81
C MET A 109 1.85 -1.00 8.36
N GLY A 110 1.62 -2.18 8.90
CA GLY A 110 2.35 -3.38 8.53
C GLY A 110 1.73 -4.12 7.33
N ILE A 111 2.35 -5.23 6.93
CA ILE A 111 1.90 -6.04 5.77
C ILE A 111 0.44 -6.49 5.92
N ALA A 112 0.01 -6.85 7.12
CA ALA A 112 -1.35 -7.33 7.37
C ALA A 112 -2.39 -6.23 7.14
N GLU A 113 -2.09 -5.01 7.56
CA GLU A 113 -2.96 -3.85 7.40
C GLU A 113 -2.98 -3.37 5.94
N ILE A 114 -1.83 -3.37 5.27
CA ILE A 114 -1.72 -3.09 3.83
C ILE A 114 -2.62 -4.03 3.02
N LYS A 115 -2.59 -5.32 3.32
CA LYS A 115 -3.42 -6.33 2.64
C LYS A 115 -4.92 -6.22 2.95
N LYS A 116 -5.30 -5.64 4.08
CA LYS A 116 -6.69 -5.43 4.48
C LYS A 116 -7.30 -4.16 3.87
N THR A 117 -6.48 -3.30 3.29
CA THR A 117 -6.96 -2.07 2.65
C THR A 117 -7.87 -2.41 1.47
N ALA A 118 -9.15 -2.10 1.62
CA ALA A 118 -10.18 -2.36 0.61
C ALA A 118 -10.20 -1.25 -0.45
N SER A 119 -9.06 -0.97 -1.07
CA SER A 119 -8.88 0.07 -2.09
C SER A 119 -7.97 -0.43 -3.21
N PRO A 120 -8.03 0.16 -4.41
CA PRO A 120 -7.10 -0.12 -5.48
C PRO A 120 -5.63 0.01 -5.08
N SER A 121 -5.30 0.97 -4.22
CA SER A 121 -3.94 1.19 -3.71
C SER A 121 -3.88 1.09 -2.19
N PHE A 122 -2.84 0.45 -1.65
CA PHE A 122 -2.58 0.44 -0.21
C PHE A 122 -2.37 1.86 0.36
N TYR A 123 -1.95 2.79 -0.48
CA TYR A 123 -1.70 4.18 -0.10
C TYR A 123 -2.98 4.87 0.41
N ASP A 124 -4.14 4.43 -0.05
CA ASP A 124 -5.43 4.93 0.43
C ASP A 124 -5.70 4.54 1.89
N GLY A 125 -5.11 3.43 2.33
CA GLY A 125 -5.18 3.00 3.73
C GLY A 125 -4.52 3.96 4.70
N LEU A 126 -3.64 4.84 4.23
CA LEU A 126 -2.98 5.85 5.06
C LEU A 126 -3.96 6.89 5.62
N GLU A 127 -5.10 7.10 4.95
CA GLU A 127 -6.16 7.99 5.44
C GLU A 127 -6.77 7.52 6.78
N ASN A 128 -6.65 6.22 7.08
CA ASN A 128 -7.10 5.65 8.34
C ASN A 128 -6.11 5.85 9.51
N MET A 129 -4.91 6.36 9.24
CA MET A 129 -3.96 6.72 10.28
C MET A 129 -4.39 7.98 11.00
N LYS A 130 -4.04 8.08 12.27
CA LYS A 130 -4.38 9.27 13.06
C LYS A 130 -3.69 10.52 12.52
N GLU A 131 -4.38 11.65 12.62
CA GLU A 131 -3.88 12.96 12.21
C GLU A 131 -3.60 13.11 10.70
N VAL A 132 -3.98 12.13 9.86
CA VAL A 132 -3.79 12.19 8.42
C VAL A 132 -5.00 12.83 7.74
N GLN A 133 -4.72 13.74 6.82
CA GLN A 133 -5.65 14.25 5.83
C GLN A 133 -5.07 14.00 4.44
N MET A 134 -5.85 13.40 3.57
CA MET A 134 -5.43 13.10 2.21
C MET A 134 -6.21 13.93 1.21
N ASN A 135 -5.49 14.64 0.34
CA ASN A 135 -6.06 15.28 -0.84
C ASN A 135 -5.84 14.37 -2.04
N THR A 136 -6.91 13.95 -2.67
CA THR A 136 -6.89 13.09 -3.84
C THR A 136 -7.06 13.91 -5.10
N SER A 137 -6.00 14.06 -5.88
CA SER A 137 -6.03 14.74 -7.18
C SER A 137 -6.26 13.76 -8.32
N SER A 138 -5.78 12.52 -8.18
CA SER A 138 -6.02 11.44 -9.13
C SER A 138 -5.97 10.08 -8.43
N MET A 139 -6.17 8.99 -9.16
CA MET A 139 -6.09 7.62 -8.63
C MET A 139 -4.75 7.33 -7.98
N SER A 140 -3.67 7.86 -8.52
CA SER A 140 -2.29 7.63 -8.05
C SER A 140 -1.63 8.87 -7.45
N PHE A 141 -2.14 10.06 -7.75
CA PHE A 141 -1.62 11.31 -7.21
C PHE A 141 -2.43 11.76 -6.00
N LYS A 142 -1.85 11.58 -4.83
CA LYS A 142 -2.45 11.92 -3.53
C LYS A 142 -1.44 12.64 -2.68
N SER A 143 -1.88 13.70 -2.02
CA SER A 143 -1.04 14.49 -1.11
C SER A 143 -1.44 14.22 0.32
N ILE A 144 -0.49 13.84 1.14
CA ILE A 144 -0.67 13.64 2.58
C ILE A 144 -0.37 14.94 3.31
N ASN A 145 -1.24 15.24 4.26
CA ASN A 145 -1.07 16.33 5.22
C ASN A 145 -1.32 15.81 6.61
N THR A 146 -0.66 16.36 7.61
CA THR A 146 -0.87 15.97 9.00
C THR A 146 -1.28 17.18 9.85
N ARG A 147 -1.99 16.92 10.94
CA ARG A 147 -2.36 17.94 11.94
C ARG A 147 -3.13 19.14 11.40
N GLY A 148 -3.93 18.94 10.36
CA GLY A 148 -4.80 19.97 9.81
C GLY A 148 -4.12 21.02 8.91
N PHE A 149 -2.85 20.86 8.58
CA PHE A 149 -2.14 21.76 7.66
C PHE A 149 -2.32 21.28 6.21
N ALA A 150 -3.56 21.30 5.74
CA ALA A 150 -3.91 20.75 4.43
C ALA A 150 -3.51 21.69 3.28
N THR A 151 -2.71 21.15 2.35
CA THR A 151 -2.35 21.79 1.07
C THR A 151 -2.38 20.75 -0.04
N VAL A 152 -2.68 21.16 -1.26
CA VAL A 152 -2.71 20.25 -2.42
C VAL A 152 -1.30 19.80 -2.80
N ALA A 153 -0.33 20.71 -2.83
CA ALA A 153 1.07 20.43 -3.09
C ALA A 153 1.88 20.68 -1.81
N ASN A 154 2.01 19.65 -0.98
CA ASN A 154 2.66 19.80 0.32
C ASN A 154 4.19 19.70 0.22
N THR A 155 4.84 20.83 0.05
CA THR A 155 6.32 20.94 0.02
C THR A 155 6.98 20.80 1.39
N ARG A 156 6.20 20.63 2.45
CA ARG A 156 6.68 20.51 3.84
C ARG A 156 6.48 19.12 4.42
N PHE A 157 6.11 18.18 3.57
CA PHE A 157 5.95 16.77 3.89
C PHE A 157 7.00 15.97 3.12
N MET A 158 7.68 15.06 3.79
CA MET A 158 8.68 14.19 3.17
C MET A 158 8.15 12.77 3.02
N GLN A 159 8.52 12.12 1.94
CA GLN A 159 8.30 10.70 1.74
C GLN A 159 9.63 10.03 1.45
N LEU A 160 10.02 9.12 2.30
CA LEU A 160 11.27 8.39 2.19
C LEU A 160 11.00 6.93 1.81
N VAL A 161 11.68 6.43 0.81
CA VAL A 161 11.67 5.03 0.40
C VAL A 161 13.04 4.44 0.69
N ASP A 162 13.12 3.49 1.60
CA ASP A 162 14.39 2.90 2.07
C ASP A 162 15.44 3.97 2.45
N GLY A 163 14.98 5.09 3.00
CA GLY A 163 15.80 6.22 3.43
C GLY A 163 16.13 7.25 2.34
N MET A 164 15.70 7.04 1.11
CA MET A 164 15.86 8.00 0.00
C MET A 164 14.62 8.87 -0.15
N ASP A 165 14.83 10.18 -0.34
CA ASP A 165 13.75 11.13 -0.60
C ASP A 165 13.09 10.82 -1.95
N ASN A 166 11.77 10.64 -1.92
CA ASN A 166 10.94 10.30 -3.07
C ASN A 166 10.12 11.50 -3.57
N SER A 167 10.48 12.71 -3.19
CA SER A 167 9.86 13.93 -3.69
C SER A 167 10.26 14.20 -5.14
N SER A 168 9.38 14.86 -5.88
CA SER A 168 9.70 15.28 -7.24
C SER A 168 10.85 16.31 -7.22
N PRO A 169 11.97 16.07 -7.92
CA PRO A 169 13.13 16.97 -7.89
C PRO A 169 12.84 18.38 -8.39
N LEU A 170 11.89 18.53 -9.31
CA LEU A 170 11.53 19.83 -9.89
C LEU A 170 10.50 20.58 -9.04
N LEU A 171 9.54 19.85 -8.47
CA LEU A 171 8.39 20.43 -7.81
C LEU A 171 8.55 20.47 -6.28
N ASN A 172 9.52 19.74 -5.75
CA ASN A 172 9.84 19.64 -4.32
C ASN A 172 8.63 19.29 -3.44
N PHE A 173 7.73 18.43 -3.93
CA PHE A 173 6.64 17.84 -3.15
C PHE A 173 6.42 16.39 -3.53
N VAL A 174 5.73 15.69 -2.66
CA VAL A 174 5.46 14.25 -2.80
C VAL A 174 4.32 14.04 -3.81
N LEU A 175 4.54 13.17 -4.77
CA LEU A 175 3.54 12.79 -5.79
C LEU A 175 2.68 11.58 -5.36
N GLY A 176 2.47 11.41 -4.07
CA GLY A 176 1.76 10.26 -3.53
C GLY A 176 2.47 8.96 -3.85
N ASN A 177 1.76 7.97 -4.36
CA ASN A 177 2.34 6.68 -4.74
C ASN A 177 2.66 6.56 -6.24
N LEU A 178 2.63 7.66 -6.98
CA LEU A 178 2.90 7.65 -8.43
C LEU A 178 4.30 7.09 -8.75
N ILE A 179 5.29 7.44 -7.93
CA ILE A 179 6.68 6.97 -8.02
C ILE A 179 7.12 6.23 -6.75
N GLY A 180 6.17 5.72 -5.97
CA GLY A 180 6.43 5.04 -4.72
C GLY A 180 6.80 3.56 -4.87
N VAL A 181 6.78 2.86 -3.76
CA VAL A 181 7.01 1.41 -3.71
C VAL A 181 5.74 0.68 -4.15
N SER A 182 5.90 -0.31 -5.01
CA SER A 182 4.78 -1.20 -5.36
C SER A 182 4.30 -1.97 -4.13
N GLU A 183 2.98 -2.13 -3.99
CA GLU A 183 2.33 -2.84 -2.88
C GLU A 183 2.95 -4.22 -2.59
N ILE A 184 3.35 -4.93 -3.64
CA ILE A 184 3.95 -6.27 -3.50
C ILE A 184 5.31 -6.24 -2.81
N ASP A 185 6.03 -5.11 -2.85
CA ASP A 185 7.36 -4.95 -2.26
C ASP A 185 7.36 -4.14 -0.95
N VAL A 186 6.24 -3.55 -0.54
CA VAL A 186 6.14 -2.84 0.74
C VAL A 186 6.22 -3.82 1.90
N GLN A 187 7.10 -3.54 2.87
CA GLN A 187 7.23 -4.25 4.15
C GLN A 187 6.43 -3.55 5.24
N SER A 188 6.61 -2.25 5.38
CA SER A 188 5.90 -1.41 6.34
C SER A 188 5.88 0.04 5.88
N VAL A 189 4.92 0.77 6.38
CA VAL A 189 4.82 2.21 6.24
C VAL A 189 4.74 2.81 7.65
N GLU A 190 5.59 3.78 7.93
CA GLU A 190 5.64 4.49 9.20
C GLU A 190 5.39 5.97 8.94
N LEU A 191 4.47 6.57 9.70
CA LEU A 191 4.17 7.98 9.63
C LEU A 191 4.60 8.65 10.94
N LEU A 192 5.44 9.65 10.80
CA LEU A 192 5.84 10.55 11.87
C LEU A 192 5.14 11.89 11.63
N PRO A 193 4.01 12.19 12.32
CA PRO A 193 3.26 13.41 12.07
C PRO A 193 3.92 14.62 12.72
N GLY A 194 3.82 15.77 12.05
CA GLY A 194 4.32 17.05 12.56
C GLY A 194 5.79 17.32 12.29
N ALA A 195 6.39 18.22 13.07
CA ALA A 195 7.73 18.73 12.81
C ALA A 195 8.83 17.77 13.27
N SER A 196 9.64 17.30 12.32
CA SER A 196 10.80 16.43 12.55
C SER A 196 12.05 16.94 11.83
N SER A 197 12.08 18.25 11.55
CA SER A 197 13.17 18.88 10.79
C SER A 197 14.54 18.79 11.46
N ALA A 198 14.59 18.62 12.77
CA ALA A 198 15.86 18.43 13.49
C ALA A 198 16.63 17.18 13.06
N LEU A 199 15.89 16.11 12.66
CA LEU A 199 16.49 14.84 12.25
C LEU A 199 16.56 14.67 10.73
N TYR A 200 15.63 15.27 9.99
CA TYR A 200 15.42 14.99 8.58
C TYR A 200 15.51 16.21 7.65
N GLY A 201 15.72 17.40 8.21
CA GLY A 201 15.92 18.62 7.43
C GLY A 201 14.65 19.46 7.25
N ALA A 202 14.79 20.55 6.49
CA ALA A 202 13.79 21.63 6.43
C ALA A 202 12.41 21.22 5.87
N ASN A 203 12.36 20.24 4.99
CA ASN A 203 11.10 19.79 4.39
C ASN A 203 10.27 18.90 5.34
N ALA A 204 10.84 18.44 6.45
CA ALA A 204 10.16 17.58 7.43
C ALA A 204 9.38 18.41 8.49
N PHE A 205 8.57 19.36 8.05
CA PHE A 205 7.79 20.23 8.94
C PHE A 205 6.37 19.71 9.20
N ASN A 206 5.72 19.19 8.17
CA ASN A 206 4.35 18.70 8.25
C ASN A 206 4.25 17.17 8.38
N GLY A 207 5.37 16.50 8.58
CA GLY A 207 5.44 15.05 8.77
C GLY A 207 6.35 14.36 7.78
N ILE A 208 6.59 13.09 8.07
CA ILE A 208 7.43 12.21 7.24
C ILE A 208 6.75 10.86 7.12
N LEU A 209 6.67 10.37 5.90
CA LEU A 209 6.26 9.01 5.58
C LEU A 209 7.47 8.18 5.22
N PHE A 210 7.70 7.11 5.97
CA PHE A 210 8.74 6.13 5.66
C PHE A 210 8.10 4.91 5.03
N MET A 211 8.53 4.53 3.86
CA MET A 211 8.18 3.28 3.22
C MET A 211 9.40 2.38 3.21
N THR A 212 9.29 1.25 3.88
CA THR A 212 10.35 0.23 3.90
C THR A 212 9.98 -0.87 2.95
N SER A 213 10.87 -1.21 2.04
CA SER A 213 10.68 -2.29 1.09
C SER A 213 11.13 -3.63 1.66
N LYS A 214 10.57 -4.74 1.15
CA LYS A 214 10.92 -6.09 1.57
C LYS A 214 12.38 -6.41 1.26
N SER A 215 13.12 -6.86 2.26
CA SER A 215 14.49 -7.29 2.09
C SER A 215 14.58 -8.55 1.22
N PRO A 216 15.50 -8.61 0.23
CA PRO A 216 15.72 -9.81 -0.55
C PRO A 216 16.34 -10.97 0.26
N PHE A 217 16.94 -10.69 1.41
CA PHE A 217 17.51 -11.72 2.28
C PHE A 217 16.44 -12.49 3.07
N THR A 218 15.36 -11.81 3.48
CA THR A 218 14.32 -12.42 4.32
C THR A 218 13.06 -12.76 3.53
N SER A 219 12.89 -12.20 2.34
CA SER A 219 11.70 -12.35 1.50
C SER A 219 12.11 -12.74 0.09
N GLU A 220 12.63 -13.96 -0.05
CA GLU A 220 13.02 -14.53 -1.34
C GLU A 220 11.82 -15.05 -2.14
N GLY A 221 12.07 -15.34 -3.43
CA GLY A 221 11.14 -15.97 -4.35
C GLY A 221 10.48 -14.98 -5.31
N ILE A 222 9.49 -15.49 -6.04
CA ILE A 222 8.70 -14.74 -7.02
C ILE A 222 7.31 -14.55 -6.44
N ARG A 223 6.82 -13.32 -6.51
CA ARG A 223 5.46 -12.94 -6.14
C ARG A 223 4.86 -12.12 -7.26
N ALA A 224 3.58 -12.33 -7.54
CA ALA A 224 2.84 -11.57 -8.52
C ALA A 224 1.45 -11.27 -8.00
N TYR A 225 0.86 -10.20 -8.51
CA TYR A 225 -0.56 -9.87 -8.31
C TYR A 225 -1.15 -9.37 -9.62
N ALA A 226 -2.45 -9.50 -9.75
CA ALA A 226 -3.23 -8.87 -10.80
C ALA A 226 -4.59 -8.44 -10.21
N LYS A 227 -4.94 -7.18 -10.42
CA LYS A 227 -6.22 -6.59 -10.03
C LYS A 227 -6.94 -6.13 -11.29
N PHE A 228 -8.20 -6.49 -11.40
CA PHE A 228 -9.09 -6.08 -12.49
C PHE A 228 -10.30 -5.42 -11.87
N GLY A 229 -10.75 -4.34 -12.47
CA GLY A 229 -11.90 -3.60 -12.00
C GLY A 229 -12.47 -2.71 -13.08
N GLN A 230 -13.44 -1.91 -12.71
CA GLN A 230 -14.03 -0.90 -13.57
C GLN A 230 -14.21 0.39 -12.78
N THR A 231 -13.91 1.50 -13.44
CA THR A 231 -14.32 2.82 -12.98
C THR A 231 -15.63 3.18 -13.67
N SER A 232 -16.61 3.70 -12.94
CA SER A 232 -17.89 4.10 -13.51
C SER A 232 -18.29 5.47 -13.02
N GLN A 233 -18.54 6.36 -13.95
CA GLN A 233 -18.97 7.72 -13.67
C GLN A 233 -19.87 8.22 -14.82
N LYS A 234 -20.84 9.07 -14.48
CA LYS A 234 -21.82 9.57 -15.45
C LYS A 234 -21.17 10.29 -16.64
N ALA A 235 -20.14 11.09 -16.42
CA ALA A 235 -19.47 11.87 -17.47
C ALA A 235 -18.39 11.05 -18.21
N ALA A 236 -17.61 10.24 -17.50
CA ALA A 236 -16.55 9.43 -18.09
C ALA A 236 -17.03 8.07 -18.62
N GLY A 237 -18.26 7.67 -18.28
CA GLY A 237 -18.78 6.34 -18.60
C GLY A 237 -18.17 5.24 -17.73
N THR A 238 -18.22 4.01 -18.21
CA THR A 238 -17.62 2.84 -17.57
C THR A 238 -16.35 2.45 -18.31
N ASN A 239 -15.24 2.38 -17.60
CA ASN A 239 -13.92 2.11 -18.17
C ASN A 239 -13.21 1.02 -17.38
N ASP A 240 -12.37 0.24 -18.05
CA ASP A 240 -11.62 -0.82 -17.42
C ASP A 240 -10.44 -0.27 -16.59
N TYR A 241 -10.21 -0.94 -15.48
CA TYR A 241 -9.06 -0.73 -14.59
C TYR A 241 -8.23 -2.02 -14.53
N VAL A 242 -6.93 -1.89 -14.70
CA VAL A 242 -5.98 -3.00 -14.63
C VAL A 242 -4.77 -2.56 -13.82
N ASP A 243 -4.37 -3.39 -12.84
CA ASP A 243 -3.15 -3.20 -12.06
C ASP A 243 -2.51 -4.56 -11.82
N TYR A 244 -1.28 -4.72 -12.24
CA TYR A 244 -0.52 -5.94 -12.02
C TYR A 244 0.94 -5.66 -11.73
N GLY A 245 1.55 -6.56 -10.97
CA GLY A 245 2.95 -6.45 -10.65
C GLY A 245 3.60 -7.79 -10.37
N VAL A 246 4.91 -7.81 -10.55
CA VAL A 246 5.77 -8.96 -10.29
C VAL A 246 6.99 -8.49 -9.50
N ARG A 247 7.29 -9.22 -8.45
CA ARG A 247 8.50 -9.07 -7.65
C ARG A 247 9.29 -10.36 -7.67
N MET A 248 10.57 -10.27 -7.95
CA MET A 248 11.54 -11.37 -7.86
C MET A 248 12.66 -10.97 -6.90
N ALA A 249 13.01 -11.88 -6.00
CA ALA A 249 14.11 -11.64 -5.07
C ALA A 249 14.87 -12.94 -4.77
N LYS A 250 16.18 -12.83 -4.64
CA LYS A 250 17.05 -13.97 -4.32
C LYS A 250 18.27 -13.52 -3.52
N ALA A 251 18.54 -14.23 -2.44
CA ALA A 251 19.83 -14.16 -1.78
C ALA A 251 20.80 -15.18 -2.42
N PHE A 252 21.92 -14.69 -2.90
CA PHE A 252 22.97 -15.55 -3.50
C PHE A 252 23.89 -16.11 -2.42
N ASN A 253 24.10 -15.34 -1.37
CA ASN A 253 24.83 -15.74 -0.17
C ASN A 253 24.46 -14.78 0.98
N LYS A 254 25.08 -14.95 2.16
CA LYS A 254 24.79 -14.11 3.33
C LYS A 254 25.15 -12.63 3.20
N TYR A 255 25.88 -12.25 2.15
CA TYR A 255 26.33 -10.87 1.91
C TYR A 255 25.70 -10.23 0.66
N ILE A 256 25.27 -11.04 -0.30
CA ILE A 256 24.80 -10.56 -1.60
C ILE A 256 23.41 -11.11 -1.86
N ALA A 257 22.47 -10.21 -2.08
CA ALA A 257 21.13 -10.50 -2.53
C ALA A 257 20.68 -9.46 -3.57
N GLY A 258 19.75 -9.83 -4.41
CA GLY A 258 19.15 -8.93 -5.41
C GLY A 258 17.65 -9.06 -5.42
N LYS A 259 16.98 -7.97 -5.77
CA LYS A 259 15.55 -7.94 -6.07
C LYS A 259 15.27 -7.10 -7.31
N ALA A 260 14.24 -7.48 -8.02
CA ALA A 260 13.66 -6.71 -9.12
C ALA A 260 12.16 -6.65 -8.93
N ASN A 261 11.57 -5.50 -9.23
CA ASN A 261 10.15 -5.26 -9.11
C ASN A 261 9.65 -4.54 -10.36
N PHE A 262 8.51 -4.99 -10.87
CA PHE A 262 7.81 -4.38 -11.98
C PHE A 262 6.33 -4.24 -11.61
N ALA A 263 5.76 -3.06 -11.82
CA ALA A 263 4.34 -2.83 -11.66
C ALA A 263 3.82 -1.99 -12.82
N TYR A 264 2.59 -2.25 -13.22
CA TYR A 264 1.89 -1.50 -14.26
C TYR A 264 0.44 -1.32 -13.87
N MET A 265 -0.03 -0.08 -13.94
CA MET A 265 -1.41 0.28 -13.66
C MET A 265 -1.96 1.12 -14.81
N ARG A 266 -3.21 0.85 -15.19
CA ARG A 266 -3.96 1.63 -16.15
C ARG A 266 -5.41 1.75 -15.68
N GLY A 267 -5.91 2.97 -15.69
CA GLY A 267 -7.32 3.25 -15.38
C GLY A 267 -7.74 4.55 -16.05
N THR A 268 -9.05 4.73 -16.22
CA THR A 268 -9.63 6.00 -16.64
C THR A 268 -10.22 6.67 -15.41
N GLU A 269 -9.86 7.91 -15.21
CA GLU A 269 -10.30 8.68 -14.06
C GLU A 269 -11.67 9.33 -14.30
N TRP A 270 -12.15 10.04 -13.29
CA TRP A 270 -13.40 10.78 -13.38
C TRP A 270 -13.25 12.05 -14.25
N HIS A 271 -14.34 12.47 -14.86
CA HIS A 271 -14.43 13.72 -15.59
C HIS A 271 -15.33 14.70 -14.85
N ALA A 272 -15.01 15.98 -14.91
CA ALA A 272 -15.87 17.03 -14.39
C ALA A 272 -17.20 17.08 -15.17
N VAL A 273 -18.28 17.37 -14.46
CA VAL A 273 -19.63 17.49 -15.04
C VAL A 273 -20.23 18.89 -14.88
N ASN A 274 -19.55 19.77 -14.15
CA ASN A 274 -19.96 21.17 -14.01
C ASN A 274 -19.14 22.04 -14.98
N TYR A 275 -19.83 22.63 -15.91
CA TYR A 275 -19.26 23.49 -16.96
C TYR A 275 -19.64 24.95 -16.77
N ASP A 276 -20.10 25.35 -15.60
CA ASP A 276 -20.38 26.72 -15.27
C ASP A 276 -19.09 27.54 -15.22
N ASP A 277 -19.18 28.79 -15.72
CA ASP A 277 -18.06 29.73 -15.59
C ASP A 277 -18.00 30.26 -14.15
N LYS A 278 -16.80 30.30 -13.59
CA LYS A 278 -16.53 30.73 -12.21
C LYS A 278 -16.79 32.23 -12.01
N THR A 279 -16.58 33.02 -13.03
CA THR A 279 -16.60 34.48 -12.95
C THR A 279 -17.84 35.09 -13.57
N VAL A 280 -18.38 34.50 -14.64
CA VAL A 280 -19.52 35.05 -15.38
C VAL A 280 -20.55 33.97 -15.70
N ALA A 281 -21.69 34.06 -15.08
CA ALA A 281 -22.80 33.12 -15.30
C ALA A 281 -23.23 33.10 -16.78
N GLY A 282 -23.46 31.90 -17.31
CA GLY A 282 -23.92 31.68 -18.67
C GLY A 282 -22.82 31.76 -19.75
N ARG A 283 -21.55 31.95 -19.36
CA ARG A 283 -20.43 31.84 -20.29
C ARG A 283 -20.18 30.36 -20.55
N ASP A 284 -20.05 29.97 -21.79
CA ASP A 284 -19.78 28.59 -22.18
C ASP A 284 -18.29 28.34 -22.40
N ARG A 285 -17.94 27.06 -22.58
CA ARG A 285 -16.57 26.59 -22.74
C ARG A 285 -15.85 27.08 -23.98
N THR A 286 -16.58 27.60 -24.95
CA THR A 286 -16.00 28.14 -26.20
C THR A 286 -15.55 29.56 -26.04
N HIS A 287 -16.00 30.24 -24.98
CA HIS A 287 -15.64 31.63 -24.74
C HIS A 287 -14.16 31.74 -24.34
N TYR A 288 -13.43 32.67 -24.93
CA TYR A 288 -12.00 32.88 -24.72
C TYR A 288 -11.60 33.15 -23.25
N GLY A 289 -12.49 33.70 -22.45
CA GLY A 289 -12.27 33.99 -21.04
C GLY A 289 -13.03 33.03 -20.12
N TYR A 290 -13.41 31.86 -20.60
CA TYR A 290 -14.04 30.84 -19.77
C TYR A 290 -13.10 30.37 -18.66
N ASP A 291 -13.61 30.35 -17.42
CA ASP A 291 -12.94 29.88 -16.24
C ASP A 291 -13.86 28.85 -15.57
N GLY A 292 -13.61 27.57 -15.84
CA GLY A 292 -14.44 26.48 -15.32
C GLY A 292 -14.29 26.26 -13.83
N ILE A 293 -15.39 26.00 -13.12
CA ILE A 293 -15.38 25.75 -11.68
C ILE A 293 -14.79 24.39 -11.35
N ASN A 294 -15.20 23.35 -12.09
CA ASN A 294 -14.79 21.98 -11.86
C ASN A 294 -14.31 21.35 -13.16
N VAL A 295 -13.24 21.86 -13.70
CA VAL A 295 -12.54 21.25 -14.82
C VAL A 295 -11.66 20.14 -14.29
N TYR A 296 -11.71 18.97 -14.92
CA TYR A 296 -10.85 17.87 -14.55
C TYR A 296 -9.40 18.20 -14.91
N GLY A 297 -8.51 18.01 -13.92
CA GLY A 297 -7.10 18.37 -14.06
C GLY A 297 -6.87 19.88 -13.92
N ASP A 298 -5.70 20.30 -14.29
CA ASP A 298 -5.34 21.70 -14.30
C ASP A 298 -6.06 22.44 -15.43
N GLU A 299 -6.23 23.73 -15.26
CA GLU A 299 -6.68 24.58 -16.35
C GLU A 299 -5.66 24.49 -17.48
N VAL A 300 -6.10 23.87 -18.54
CA VAL A 300 -5.23 23.56 -19.66
C VAL A 300 -5.19 24.63 -20.70
N ALA A 301 -6.04 25.62 -20.56
CA ALA A 301 -6.04 26.77 -21.42
C ALA A 301 -5.79 28.04 -20.63
N THR A 302 -4.78 28.75 -20.99
CA THR A 302 -4.58 30.14 -20.57
C THR A 302 -4.64 31.06 -21.76
N VAL A 303 -5.22 32.21 -21.56
CA VAL A 303 -5.24 33.26 -22.58
C VAL A 303 -3.98 34.11 -22.39
N ILE A 304 -3.10 34.08 -23.38
CA ILE A 304 -1.96 34.98 -23.41
C ILE A 304 -2.35 36.23 -24.19
N GLY A 305 -2.31 37.32 -23.51
CA GLY A 305 -2.55 38.62 -24.13
C GLY A 305 -3.35 39.58 -23.24
N ALA A 306 -3.40 40.81 -23.63
CA ALA A 306 -4.22 41.81 -22.92
C ALA A 306 -5.72 41.49 -23.10
N PRO A 307 -6.52 41.66 -22.07
CA PRO A 307 -7.96 41.42 -22.14
C PRO A 307 -8.72 42.28 -23.16
N THR A 308 -8.03 43.20 -23.81
CA THR A 308 -8.53 44.07 -24.85
C THR A 308 -8.35 43.53 -26.27
N LEU A 309 -7.69 42.36 -26.43
CA LEU A 309 -7.55 41.73 -27.74
C LEU A 309 -8.89 41.11 -28.17
N PRO A 310 -9.26 41.26 -29.45
CA PRO A 310 -10.41 40.58 -30.02
C PRO A 310 -10.25 39.04 -29.80
N SER A 311 -11.35 38.37 -29.51
CA SER A 311 -11.36 36.94 -29.19
C SER A 311 -10.73 36.04 -30.27
N ASP A 312 -10.83 36.46 -31.52
CA ASP A 312 -10.25 35.77 -32.67
C ASP A 312 -8.71 35.81 -32.74
N LYS A 313 -8.11 36.71 -31.95
CA LYS A 313 -6.63 36.88 -31.90
C LYS A 313 -6.01 36.46 -30.59
N VAL A 314 -6.79 35.89 -29.69
CA VAL A 314 -6.27 35.40 -28.43
C VAL A 314 -5.61 34.03 -28.65
N SER A 315 -4.31 33.97 -28.41
CA SER A 315 -3.56 32.74 -28.47
C SER A 315 -3.63 32.02 -27.14
N ARG A 316 -3.97 30.73 -27.16
CA ARG A 316 -3.92 29.85 -26.01
C ARG A 316 -2.63 29.04 -26.05
N THR A 317 -1.92 29.02 -24.96
CA THR A 317 -0.67 28.27 -24.87
C THR A 317 -0.93 26.80 -24.60
N GLY A 318 -0.34 25.96 -25.44
CA GLY A 318 -0.22 24.52 -25.16
C GLY A 318 -1.36 23.65 -25.68
N TYR A 319 -2.53 24.21 -26.05
CA TYR A 319 -3.70 23.43 -26.44
C TYR A 319 -4.44 24.05 -27.62
N ASN A 320 -5.00 23.17 -28.47
CA ASN A 320 -5.91 23.60 -29.52
C ASN A 320 -7.30 23.92 -28.94
N GLU A 321 -8.04 24.81 -29.54
CA GLU A 321 -9.42 25.11 -29.15
C GLU A 321 -10.33 23.88 -29.15
N VAL A 322 -10.07 22.92 -30.00
CA VAL A 322 -10.79 21.65 -30.11
C VAL A 322 -10.71 20.87 -28.79
N ASP A 323 -9.58 20.89 -28.11
CA ASP A 323 -9.37 20.14 -26.85
C ASP A 323 -10.21 20.70 -25.71
N LEU A 324 -10.52 21.98 -25.75
CA LEU A 324 -11.37 22.64 -24.76
C LEU A 324 -12.86 22.38 -24.97
N THR A 325 -13.30 22.28 -26.24
CA THR A 325 -14.69 22.00 -26.57
C THR A 325 -15.08 20.57 -26.26
N ASP A 326 -14.15 19.63 -26.40
CA ASP A 326 -14.39 18.21 -26.17
C ASP A 326 -14.20 17.77 -24.72
N ASN A 327 -13.73 18.67 -23.83
CA ASN A 327 -13.35 18.32 -22.47
C ASN A 327 -12.34 17.15 -22.39
N LYS A 328 -11.68 16.88 -23.49
CA LYS A 328 -10.62 15.89 -23.60
C LYS A 328 -9.30 16.62 -23.43
N VAL A 329 -8.98 16.93 -22.21
CA VAL A 329 -7.64 17.38 -21.90
C VAL A 329 -6.78 16.14 -21.82
N SER A 330 -5.95 15.93 -22.82
CA SER A 330 -4.87 15.01 -22.69
C SER A 330 -3.81 15.66 -21.81
N ASN A 331 -3.70 15.23 -20.59
CA ASN A 331 -2.52 15.51 -19.79
C ASN A 331 -1.34 14.78 -20.44
N THR A 332 -0.65 15.46 -21.31
CA THR A 332 0.68 15.01 -21.80
C THR A 332 1.77 15.67 -20.98
#